data_2159238351abfcab4658211ae868d629
#
_entry.id   2159238351abfcab4658211ae868d629
#
_cell.length_a   1.000
_cell.length_b   1.000
_cell.length_c   1.000
_cell.angle_alpha   90.00
_cell.angle_beta   90.00
_cell.angle_gamma   90.00
#
_symmetry.space_group_name_H-M   'P 1'
#
loop_
_entity.id
_entity.type
_entity.pdbx_description
1 polymer ?
#
loop_
_entity_poly.entity_id
_entity_poly.type
_entity_poly.pdbx_seq_one_letter_code
_entity_poly.pdbx_strand_id
1 'polypeptide(L)'
;MSALNRWFHKVHEIPRTGIKQHREASPELCAEIARELDVPGCHQLIADYRIHNAGGGRFEMSGYVRAKFTRTCVVTLELIEETVEEPLDCAFVPPDLLPASQADEEEALSLEDLEPIRHDKIEAGRIIYETIAASIDPYPRAPDAALDTPCEPAADDDQNPHPFAALARLKDSDADPA
;
A
#
# COMPACT_ATOMS: atom_id res chain seq x y z
N MET A 1 -3.89 13.11 -9.61
CA MET A 1 -5.21 13.10 -8.89
C MET A 1 -5.76 11.70 -9.06
N SER A 2 -6.12 11.01 -7.97
CA SER A 2 -6.56 9.61 -8.06
C SER A 2 -7.85 9.48 -8.87
N ALA A 3 -7.91 8.48 -9.75
CA ALA A 3 -9.09 8.10 -10.52
C ALA A 3 -10.34 7.90 -9.62
N LEU A 4 -10.12 7.46 -8.38
CA LEU A 4 -11.18 7.20 -7.40
C LEU A 4 -11.66 8.44 -6.62
N ASN A 5 -11.22 9.65 -6.94
CA ASN A 5 -11.61 10.89 -6.23
C ASN A 5 -13.14 11.15 -6.21
N ARG A 6 -13.90 10.48 -7.07
CA ARG A 6 -15.37 10.54 -7.09
C ARG A 6 -16.04 9.70 -6.01
N TRP A 7 -15.30 8.81 -5.35
CA TRP A 7 -15.82 7.96 -4.28
C TRP A 7 -15.60 8.63 -2.93
N PHE A 8 -16.40 9.65 -2.66
CA PHE A 8 -16.43 10.36 -1.39
C PHE A 8 -17.83 10.38 -0.80
N HIS A 9 -17.93 10.68 0.48
CA HIS A 9 -19.18 10.89 1.21
C HIS A 9 -19.14 12.22 1.93
N LYS A 10 -20.23 12.96 1.87
CA LYS A 10 -20.34 14.18 2.68
C LYS A 10 -20.72 13.80 4.11
N VAL A 11 -20.02 14.39 5.07
CA VAL A 11 -20.19 14.09 6.49
C VAL A 11 -21.64 14.24 6.94
N HIS A 12 -22.31 15.31 6.52
CA HIS A 12 -23.70 15.58 6.89
C HIS A 12 -24.73 14.64 6.25
N GLU A 13 -24.35 13.89 5.19
CA GLU A 13 -25.18 12.90 4.54
C GLU A 13 -25.09 11.52 5.20
N ILE A 14 -24.14 11.32 6.13
CA ILE A 14 -23.94 10.05 6.84
C ILE A 14 -24.87 10.00 8.07
N PRO A 15 -25.88 9.11 8.08
CA PRO A 15 -26.76 8.98 9.24
C PRO A 15 -26.00 8.44 10.46
N ARG A 16 -26.57 8.61 11.66
CA ARG A 16 -25.97 8.12 12.91
C ARG A 16 -25.78 6.60 12.93
N THR A 17 -26.58 5.87 12.18
CA THR A 17 -26.47 4.41 12.02
C THR A 17 -25.34 3.98 11.08
N GLY A 18 -24.67 4.96 10.43
CA GLY A 18 -23.66 4.72 9.41
C GLY A 18 -24.25 4.38 8.05
N ILE A 19 -23.36 4.15 7.10
CA ILE A 19 -23.70 3.74 5.73
C ILE A 19 -22.92 2.47 5.38
N LYS A 20 -23.51 1.64 4.53
CA LYS A 20 -22.81 0.52 3.87
C LYS A 20 -22.75 0.82 2.39
N GLN A 21 -21.61 0.58 1.79
CA GLN A 21 -21.37 0.84 0.37
C GLN A 21 -20.77 -0.37 -0.31
N HIS A 22 -21.31 -0.65 -1.47
CA HIS A 22 -20.71 -1.54 -2.46
C HIS A 22 -20.38 -0.69 -3.68
N ARG A 23 -19.11 -0.66 -4.06
CA ARG A 23 -18.62 0.11 -5.19
C ARG A 23 -17.89 -0.81 -6.14
N GLU A 24 -18.25 -0.73 -7.41
CA GLU A 24 -17.56 -1.41 -8.50
C GLU A 24 -17.09 -0.38 -9.50
N ALA A 25 -15.83 -0.48 -9.92
CA ALA A 25 -15.27 0.42 -10.91
C ALA A 25 -15.79 0.05 -12.30
N SER A 26 -16.19 1.06 -13.07
CA SER A 26 -16.50 0.85 -14.48
C SER A 26 -15.24 0.50 -15.29
N PRO A 27 -15.38 -0.09 -16.50
CA PRO A 27 -14.22 -0.38 -17.34
C PRO A 27 -13.34 0.83 -17.63
N GLU A 28 -13.95 2.01 -17.80
CA GLU A 28 -13.24 3.27 -18.02
C GLU A 28 -12.42 3.66 -16.78
N LEU A 29 -13.02 3.51 -15.59
CA LEU A 29 -12.35 3.79 -14.33
C LEU A 29 -11.23 2.79 -14.07
N CYS A 30 -11.42 1.51 -14.38
CA CYS A 30 -10.35 0.50 -14.34
C CYS A 30 -9.19 0.88 -15.26
N ALA A 31 -9.46 1.36 -16.47
CA ALA A 31 -8.41 1.82 -17.40
C ALA A 31 -7.67 3.07 -16.87
N GLU A 32 -8.35 3.96 -16.15
CA GLU A 32 -7.71 5.11 -15.49
C GLU A 32 -6.80 4.65 -14.35
N ILE A 33 -7.26 3.72 -13.52
CA ILE A 33 -6.50 3.13 -12.42
C ILE A 33 -5.26 2.42 -12.95
N ALA A 34 -5.38 1.63 -14.01
CA ALA A 34 -4.25 0.93 -14.63
C ALA A 34 -3.16 1.92 -15.09
N ARG A 35 -3.56 3.06 -15.68
CA ARG A 35 -2.62 4.11 -16.11
C ARG A 35 -1.96 4.82 -14.91
N GLU A 36 -2.71 5.10 -13.84
CA GLU A 36 -2.17 5.76 -12.65
C GLU A 36 -1.21 4.87 -11.87
N LEU A 37 -1.45 3.54 -11.86
CA LEU A 37 -0.60 2.55 -11.20
C LEU A 37 0.54 2.04 -12.09
N ASP A 38 0.61 2.49 -13.35
CA ASP A 38 1.59 2.04 -14.34
C ASP A 38 1.60 0.50 -14.50
N VAL A 39 0.41 -0.08 -14.61
CA VAL A 39 0.22 -1.52 -14.82
C VAL A 39 -0.41 -1.79 -16.18
N PRO A 40 -0.12 -2.95 -16.84
CA PRO A 40 -0.67 -3.30 -18.16
C PRO A 40 -2.20 -3.32 -18.20
N GLY A 41 -2.88 -3.66 -17.10
CA GLY A 41 -4.34 -3.67 -17.05
C GLY A 41 -4.90 -3.79 -15.64
N CYS A 42 -6.11 -3.23 -15.46
CA CYS A 42 -6.99 -3.46 -14.32
C CYS A 42 -8.30 -3.99 -14.86
N HIS A 43 -8.70 -5.18 -14.44
CA HIS A 43 -9.89 -5.85 -14.95
C HIS A 43 -11.11 -5.70 -14.04
N GLN A 44 -10.86 -5.54 -12.77
CA GLN A 44 -11.88 -5.42 -11.75
C GLN A 44 -11.35 -4.66 -10.54
N LEU A 45 -12.20 -3.83 -9.97
CA LEU A 45 -12.02 -3.24 -8.66
C LEU A 45 -13.37 -3.17 -7.98
N ILE A 46 -13.49 -3.83 -6.84
CA ILE A 46 -14.67 -3.84 -5.98
C ILE A 46 -14.27 -3.44 -4.58
N ALA A 47 -15.03 -2.55 -3.96
CA ALA A 47 -14.85 -2.17 -2.57
C ALA A 47 -16.19 -2.29 -1.83
N ASP A 48 -16.18 -3.09 -0.77
CA ASP A 48 -17.28 -3.29 0.15
C ASP A 48 -16.88 -2.71 1.51
N TYR A 49 -17.50 -1.61 1.90
CA TYR A 49 -17.15 -0.95 3.15
C TYR A 49 -18.35 -0.34 3.85
N ARG A 50 -18.17 -0.05 5.11
CA ARG A 50 -19.09 0.74 5.92
C ARG A 50 -18.36 1.95 6.51
N ILE A 51 -19.11 3.02 6.71
CA ILE A 51 -18.66 4.18 7.45
C ILE A 51 -19.67 4.44 8.56
N HIS A 52 -19.21 4.58 9.78
CA HIS A 52 -20.07 4.89 10.92
C HIS A 52 -19.51 6.06 11.74
N ASN A 53 -20.40 6.77 12.43
CA ASN A 53 -20.01 7.87 13.29
C ASN A 53 -19.64 7.30 14.67
N ALA A 54 -18.38 7.42 15.06
CA ALA A 54 -17.85 6.96 16.35
C ALA A 54 -18.03 8.02 17.47
N GLY A 55 -18.59 9.19 17.16
CA GLY A 55 -18.76 10.29 18.08
C GLY A 55 -17.62 11.32 18.03
N GLY A 56 -17.83 12.49 18.63
CA GLY A 56 -16.80 13.54 18.66
C GLY A 56 -16.37 14.08 17.31
N GLY A 57 -17.14 13.85 16.22
CA GLY A 57 -16.75 14.21 14.86
C GLY A 57 -15.89 13.16 14.16
N ARG A 58 -15.58 12.04 14.83
CA ARG A 58 -14.82 10.91 14.28
C ARG A 58 -15.73 9.97 13.50
N PHE A 59 -15.27 9.54 12.34
CA PHE A 59 -15.89 8.51 11.51
C PHE A 59 -14.90 7.37 11.28
N GLU A 60 -15.38 6.15 11.34
CA GLU A 60 -14.59 4.95 11.09
C GLU A 60 -15.09 4.25 9.84
N MET A 61 -14.15 3.97 8.94
CA MET A 61 -14.38 3.20 7.73
C MET A 61 -13.75 1.82 7.91
N SER A 62 -14.53 0.77 7.66
CA SER A 62 -14.04 -0.60 7.69
C SER A 62 -14.66 -1.43 6.58
N GLY A 63 -13.90 -2.36 6.02
CA GLY A 63 -14.36 -3.19 4.91
C GLY A 63 -13.24 -3.92 4.21
N TYR A 64 -13.44 -4.18 2.92
CA TYR A 64 -12.46 -4.85 2.06
C TYR A 64 -12.47 -4.25 0.68
N VAL A 65 -11.31 -4.25 0.05
CA VAL A 65 -11.15 -3.97 -1.38
C VAL A 65 -10.57 -5.18 -2.07
N ARG A 66 -11.08 -5.46 -3.26
CA ARG A 66 -10.56 -6.51 -4.14
C ARG A 66 -10.31 -5.94 -5.52
N ALA A 67 -9.15 -6.23 -6.08
CA ALA A 67 -8.80 -5.82 -7.44
C ALA A 67 -8.10 -6.95 -8.20
N LYS A 68 -8.28 -6.96 -9.54
CA LYS A 68 -7.61 -7.87 -10.45
C LYS A 68 -6.83 -7.08 -11.49
N PHE A 69 -5.56 -7.40 -11.60
CA PHE A 69 -4.63 -6.72 -12.49
C PHE A 69 -3.98 -7.69 -13.46
N THR A 70 -3.62 -7.19 -14.64
CA THR A 70 -2.56 -7.77 -15.45
C THR A 70 -1.25 -7.10 -15.08
N ARG A 71 -0.22 -7.90 -14.83
CA ARG A 71 1.13 -7.45 -14.49
C ARG A 71 2.13 -8.06 -15.44
N THR A 72 3.32 -7.49 -15.51
CA THR A 72 4.44 -8.07 -16.27
C THR A 72 5.41 -8.76 -15.32
N CYS A 73 5.63 -10.05 -15.51
CA CYS A 73 6.64 -10.80 -14.74
C CYS A 73 8.01 -10.16 -14.92
N VAL A 74 8.72 -9.87 -13.82
CA VAL A 74 10.04 -9.22 -13.88
C VAL A 74 11.15 -10.15 -14.40
N VAL A 75 10.90 -11.45 -14.47
CA VAL A 75 11.87 -12.46 -14.92
C VAL A 75 11.63 -12.84 -16.37
N THR A 76 10.39 -13.25 -16.71
CA THR A 76 10.06 -13.77 -18.05
C THR A 76 9.51 -12.72 -19.00
N LEU A 77 9.14 -11.55 -18.47
CA LEU A 77 8.46 -10.45 -19.18
C LEU A 77 7.08 -10.85 -19.75
N GLU A 78 6.54 -11.98 -19.34
CA GLU A 78 5.21 -12.43 -19.71
C GLU A 78 4.14 -11.73 -18.87
N LEU A 79 2.96 -11.63 -19.41
CA LEU A 79 1.80 -11.09 -18.69
C LEU A 79 1.25 -12.14 -17.72
N ILE A 80 1.06 -11.74 -16.48
CA ILE A 80 0.47 -12.57 -15.42
C ILE A 80 -0.72 -11.88 -14.80
N GLU A 81 -1.64 -12.65 -14.22
CA GLU A 81 -2.76 -12.11 -13.45
C GLU A 81 -2.40 -12.04 -11.97
N GLU A 82 -2.69 -10.91 -11.36
CA GLU A 82 -2.55 -10.66 -9.92
C GLU A 82 -3.92 -10.30 -9.35
N THR A 83 -4.27 -10.90 -8.22
CA THR A 83 -5.46 -10.55 -7.45
C THR A 83 -5.03 -10.02 -6.10
N VAL A 84 -5.46 -8.81 -5.80
CA VAL A 84 -5.25 -8.13 -4.50
C VAL A 84 -6.55 -8.17 -3.74
N GLU A 85 -6.51 -8.54 -2.47
CA GLU A 85 -7.63 -8.47 -1.53
C GLU A 85 -7.13 -7.98 -0.19
N GLU A 86 -7.54 -6.76 0.21
CA GLU A 86 -7.02 -6.09 1.39
C GLU A 86 -8.13 -5.55 2.27
N PRO A 87 -7.94 -5.58 3.60
CA PRO A 87 -8.84 -4.92 4.51
C PRO A 87 -8.74 -3.40 4.36
N LEU A 88 -9.86 -2.74 4.57
CA LEU A 88 -9.94 -1.29 4.72
C LEU A 88 -10.21 -1.01 6.19
N ASP A 89 -9.32 -0.28 6.83
CA ASP A 89 -9.49 0.19 8.21
C ASP A 89 -8.85 1.57 8.34
N CYS A 90 -9.67 2.58 8.58
CA CYS A 90 -9.22 3.96 8.64
C CYS A 90 -10.21 4.80 9.44
N ALA A 91 -9.70 5.73 10.25
CA ALA A 91 -10.51 6.69 10.97
C ALA A 91 -10.34 8.10 10.41
N PHE A 92 -11.46 8.78 10.20
CA PHE A 92 -11.51 10.18 9.74
C PHE A 92 -11.86 11.10 10.88
N VAL A 93 -11.10 12.16 11.05
CA VAL A 93 -11.29 13.15 12.11
C VAL A 93 -11.26 14.58 11.57
N PRO A 94 -11.93 15.53 12.24
CA PRO A 94 -11.72 16.94 11.94
C PRO A 94 -10.24 17.33 12.06
N PRO A 95 -9.73 18.25 11.23
CA PRO A 95 -8.31 18.61 11.21
C PRO A 95 -7.77 19.12 12.56
N ASP A 96 -8.63 19.71 13.38
CA ASP A 96 -8.30 20.22 14.72
C ASP A 96 -8.14 19.11 15.77
N LEU A 97 -8.58 17.89 15.47
CA LEU A 97 -8.41 16.71 16.32
C LEU A 97 -7.22 15.83 15.90
N LEU A 98 -6.52 16.17 14.83
CA LEU A 98 -5.29 15.48 14.47
C LEU A 98 -4.19 15.82 15.50
N PRO A 99 -3.40 14.82 15.96
CA PRO A 99 -2.28 15.09 16.83
C PRO A 99 -1.29 16.01 16.09
N ALA A 100 -0.75 17.00 16.82
CA ALA A 100 0.29 17.87 16.28
C ALA A 100 1.49 16.99 15.92
N SER A 101 2.08 17.22 14.75
CA SER A 101 3.17 16.46 14.12
C SER A 101 4.49 16.36 14.93
N GLN A 102 4.46 16.45 16.25
CA GLN A 102 5.61 16.38 17.17
C GLN A 102 5.52 15.21 18.14
N ALA A 103 4.68 14.21 17.84
CA ALA A 103 4.72 12.96 18.58
C ALA A 103 6.07 12.27 18.35
N ASP A 104 6.69 11.76 19.42
CA ASP A 104 7.90 10.96 19.36
C ASP A 104 7.69 9.77 18.40
N GLU A 105 8.77 9.31 17.73
CA GLU A 105 8.69 8.24 16.72
C GLU A 105 7.98 6.97 17.23
N GLU A 106 8.04 6.68 18.52
CA GLU A 106 7.35 5.56 19.17
C GLU A 106 5.81 5.77 19.25
N GLU A 107 5.35 7.01 19.45
CA GLU A 107 3.92 7.36 19.41
C GLU A 107 3.37 7.34 17.97
N ALA A 108 4.19 7.73 17.00
CA ALA A 108 3.80 7.70 15.58
C ALA A 108 3.52 6.28 15.08
N LEU A 109 4.21 5.26 15.60
CA LEU A 109 4.01 3.85 15.26
C LEU A 109 2.74 3.24 15.90
N SER A 110 2.17 3.88 16.91
CA SER A 110 0.95 3.43 17.59
C SER A 110 -0.31 4.23 17.21
N LEU A 111 -0.15 5.26 16.38
CA LEU A 111 -1.29 6.02 15.89
C LEU A 111 -2.08 5.16 14.90
N GLU A 112 -3.36 4.96 15.19
CA GLU A 112 -4.34 4.48 14.20
C GLU A 112 -4.24 5.36 12.95
N ASP A 113 -4.51 4.78 11.77
CA ASP A 113 -4.54 5.53 10.51
C ASP A 113 -5.63 6.62 10.56
N LEU A 114 -5.23 7.80 11.06
CA LEU A 114 -6.11 8.96 11.21
C LEU A 114 -6.00 9.85 9.99
N GLU A 115 -7.12 10.04 9.31
CA GLU A 115 -7.21 10.87 8.13
C GLU A 115 -8.02 12.14 8.38
N PRO A 116 -7.57 13.30 7.87
CA PRO A 116 -8.33 14.52 8.01
C PRO A 116 -9.60 14.54 7.19
N ILE A 117 -10.71 14.94 7.78
CA ILE A 117 -11.91 15.31 7.04
C ILE A 117 -11.65 16.66 6.36
N ARG A 118 -11.64 16.67 5.02
CA ARG A 118 -11.39 17.87 4.22
C ARG A 118 -12.68 18.32 3.51
N HIS A 119 -13.01 19.60 3.63
CA HIS A 119 -14.18 20.21 2.94
C HIS A 119 -15.48 19.43 3.19
N ASP A 120 -15.72 19.00 4.44
CA ASP A 120 -16.89 18.22 4.85
C ASP A 120 -17.04 16.89 4.07
N LYS A 121 -15.91 16.27 3.66
CA LYS A 121 -15.87 15.03 2.87
C LYS A 121 -14.99 13.97 3.50
N ILE A 122 -15.48 12.75 3.46
CA ILE A 122 -14.74 11.52 3.71
C ILE A 122 -14.32 10.95 2.35
N GLU A 123 -13.03 10.97 2.08
CA GLU A 123 -12.44 10.60 0.79
C GLU A 123 -12.14 9.08 0.73
N ALA A 124 -13.21 8.27 0.81
CA ALA A 124 -13.07 6.81 0.79
C ALA A 124 -12.31 6.28 -0.43
N GLY A 125 -12.49 6.90 -1.60
CA GLY A 125 -11.80 6.52 -2.82
C GLY A 125 -10.28 6.70 -2.75
N ARG A 126 -9.80 7.70 -1.99
CA ARG A 126 -8.37 7.90 -1.78
C ARG A 126 -7.78 6.74 -0.97
N ILE A 127 -8.42 6.37 0.14
CA ILE A 127 -7.98 5.25 0.98
C ILE A 127 -7.98 3.95 0.18
N ILE A 128 -9.05 3.68 -0.57
CA ILE A 128 -9.14 2.50 -1.44
C ILE A 128 -7.98 2.47 -2.45
N TYR A 129 -7.68 3.59 -3.09
CA TYR A 129 -6.58 3.69 -4.04
C TYR A 129 -5.22 3.46 -3.39
N GLU A 130 -4.95 4.12 -2.26
CA GLU A 130 -3.70 4.01 -1.51
C GLU A 130 -3.48 2.58 -0.99
N THR A 131 -4.53 1.93 -0.47
CA THR A 131 -4.48 0.52 -0.04
C THR A 131 -4.08 -0.39 -1.20
N ILE A 132 -4.73 -0.26 -2.37
CA ILE A 132 -4.38 -1.07 -3.55
C ILE A 132 -2.96 -0.78 -4.01
N ALA A 133 -2.57 0.50 -4.10
CA ALA A 133 -1.25 0.89 -4.57
C ALA A 133 -0.13 0.35 -3.67
N ALA A 134 -0.38 0.26 -2.36
CA ALA A 134 0.56 -0.30 -1.39
C ALA A 134 0.63 -1.84 -1.44
N SER A 135 -0.44 -2.51 -1.89
CA SER A 135 -0.57 -3.97 -1.87
C SER A 135 -0.14 -4.66 -3.16
N ILE A 136 0.03 -3.91 -4.23
CA ILE A 136 0.53 -4.44 -5.50
C ILE A 136 1.99 -4.86 -5.33
N ASP A 137 2.33 -6.11 -5.72
CA ASP A 137 3.72 -6.59 -5.69
C ASP A 137 4.60 -5.73 -6.62
N PRO A 138 5.64 -5.04 -6.11
CA PRO A 138 6.54 -4.25 -6.96
C PRO A 138 7.39 -5.13 -7.90
N TYR A 139 7.54 -6.43 -7.62
CA TYR A 139 8.34 -7.38 -8.41
C TYR A 139 7.57 -8.65 -8.76
N PRO A 140 6.46 -8.55 -9.50
CA PRO A 140 5.60 -9.70 -9.77
C PRO A 140 6.34 -10.77 -10.57
N ARG A 141 6.17 -12.05 -10.17
CA ARG A 141 6.81 -13.19 -10.81
C ARG A 141 5.77 -14.24 -11.17
N ALA A 142 5.93 -14.82 -12.35
CA ALA A 142 5.19 -16.02 -12.70
C ALA A 142 5.59 -17.18 -11.76
N PRO A 143 4.67 -18.10 -11.42
CA PRO A 143 4.94 -19.20 -10.47
C PRO A 143 6.16 -20.03 -10.84
N ASP A 144 6.43 -20.20 -12.14
CA ASP A 144 7.52 -21.02 -12.66
C ASP A 144 8.74 -20.18 -13.14
N ALA A 145 8.75 -18.88 -12.84
CA ALA A 145 9.83 -17.99 -13.26
C ALA A 145 11.12 -18.31 -12.52
N ALA A 146 12.08 -18.92 -13.19
CA ALA A 146 13.43 -19.13 -12.72
C ALA A 146 14.39 -18.22 -13.47
N LEU A 147 15.30 -17.56 -12.75
CA LEU A 147 16.45 -16.90 -13.34
C LEU A 147 17.46 -18.01 -13.70
N ASP A 148 17.60 -18.27 -14.99
CA ASP A 148 18.65 -19.13 -15.50
C ASP A 148 19.98 -18.35 -15.50
N THR A 149 20.39 -17.93 -14.31
CA THR A 149 21.71 -17.32 -14.12
C THR A 149 22.66 -18.47 -13.91
N PRO A 150 23.61 -18.74 -14.84
CA PRO A 150 24.69 -19.63 -14.54
C PRO A 150 25.36 -19.09 -13.27
N CYS A 151 25.24 -19.83 -12.19
CA CYS A 151 26.09 -19.60 -11.04
C CYS A 151 27.46 -20.01 -11.48
N GLU A 152 28.22 -19.12 -12.13
CA GLU A 152 29.64 -19.31 -12.22
C GLU A 152 30.12 -19.50 -10.79
N PRO A 153 30.68 -20.70 -10.44
CA PRO A 153 31.31 -20.83 -9.15
C PRO A 153 32.31 -19.68 -9.09
N ALA A 154 32.19 -18.84 -8.07
CA ALA A 154 33.16 -17.80 -7.82
C ALA A 154 34.52 -18.50 -7.95
N ALA A 155 35.27 -18.17 -9.01
CA ALA A 155 36.63 -18.64 -9.13
C ALA A 155 37.25 -18.24 -7.78
N ASP A 156 37.72 -19.25 -7.04
CA ASP A 156 38.53 -19.05 -5.84
C ASP A 156 39.78 -18.30 -6.30
N ASP A 157 39.63 -16.99 -6.46
CA ASP A 157 40.72 -16.07 -6.67
C ASP A 157 41.35 -15.76 -5.33
N ASP A 158 41.96 -16.81 -4.78
CA ASP A 158 42.77 -16.75 -3.52
C ASP A 158 43.89 -15.70 -3.58
N GLN A 159 44.06 -15.03 -4.74
CA GLN A 159 45.10 -14.04 -4.94
C GLN A 159 44.63 -12.59 -4.89
N ASN A 160 43.32 -12.34 -4.86
CA ASN A 160 42.78 -10.98 -4.79
C ASN A 160 41.97 -10.80 -3.50
N PRO A 161 42.46 -10.04 -2.52
CA PRO A 161 41.75 -9.89 -1.25
C PRO A 161 40.36 -9.29 -1.51
N HIS A 162 39.34 -10.00 -1.07
CA HIS A 162 37.94 -9.56 -1.21
C HIS A 162 37.83 -8.08 -0.84
N PRO A 163 37.15 -7.22 -1.62
CA PRO A 163 37.07 -5.78 -1.39
C PRO A 163 36.65 -5.40 0.04
N PHE A 164 35.89 -6.29 0.69
CA PHE A 164 35.42 -6.11 2.06
C PHE A 164 36.27 -6.84 3.12
N ALA A 165 37.39 -7.46 2.76
CA ALA A 165 38.28 -8.13 3.73
C ALA A 165 38.79 -7.15 4.80
N ALA A 166 38.90 -5.86 4.49
CA ALA A 166 39.26 -4.81 5.43
C ALA A 166 38.24 -4.65 6.58
N LEU A 167 36.96 -5.00 6.40
CA LEU A 167 35.93 -4.90 7.43
C LEU A 167 36.09 -5.97 8.52
N ALA A 168 36.76 -7.07 8.27
CA ALA A 168 37.05 -8.10 9.25
C ALA A 168 37.92 -7.54 10.38
N ARG A 169 38.81 -6.57 10.09
CA ARG A 169 39.68 -5.91 11.07
C ARG A 169 38.92 -4.98 12.03
N LEU A 170 37.76 -4.48 11.65
CA LEU A 170 36.90 -3.64 12.51
C LEU A 170 36.21 -4.47 13.59
N LYS A 171 35.90 -5.73 13.28
CA LYS A 171 35.25 -6.65 14.22
C LYS A 171 36.19 -7.05 15.36
N ASP A 172 37.51 -7.10 15.13
CA ASP A 172 38.48 -7.50 16.10
C ASP A 172 38.93 -6.32 17.00
N SER A 173 38.63 -5.06 16.63
CA SER A 173 38.99 -3.87 17.41
C SER A 173 38.01 -3.54 18.54
N ASP A 174 36.79 -4.11 18.54
CA ASP A 174 35.80 -3.91 19.60
C ASP A 174 35.87 -4.96 20.73
N ALA A 175 36.86 -5.83 20.72
CA ALA A 175 36.99 -6.95 21.66
C ALA A 175 37.99 -6.73 22.81
N ASP A 176 38.37 -5.50 23.13
CA ASP A 176 39.24 -5.24 24.32
C ASP A 176 38.60 -4.21 25.27
N PRO A 177 37.85 -4.63 26.30
CA PRO A 177 37.61 -3.84 27.50
C PRO A 177 38.54 -4.31 28.60
N ALA A 178 39.59 -3.55 28.84
CA ALA A 178 40.34 -3.65 30.10
C ALA A 178 39.59 -2.93 31.24
#